data_a86340b3391a41465ac28a26bad14627
#
_entry.id   a86340b3391a41465ac28a26bad14627
#
_cell.length_a   1.000
_cell.length_b   1.000
_cell.length_c   1.000
_cell.angle_alpha   90.00
_cell.angle_beta   90.00
_cell.angle_gamma   90.00
#
_symmetry.space_group_name_H-M   'P 1'
#
loop_
_entity.id
_entity.type
_entity.pdbx_description
1 polymer ?
#
loop_
_entity_poly.entity_id
_entity_poly.type
_entity_poly.pdbx_seq_one_letter_code
_entity_poly.pdbx_strand_id
1 'polypeptide(L)'
;MKNRTLRQITAAGVIAAAYAAISLVLAPITFGAVQCRVSEALTLLPVLSPAAVWGVTLGCAITNGVGAATGANFLGLIDLLVGTAATLLAAITSRLLGKIRFGGVPWLSVLPPILFNAVAIGAEWCYAATGSINVAFWAFAGQIALGPVSYTHLTLPT
;
A
#
# COMPACT_ATOMS: atom_id res chain seq x y z
N MET A 1 25.74 -17.82 -5.17
CA MET A 1 25.13 -16.48 -5.42
C MET A 1 23.86 -16.59 -6.27
N LYS A 2 23.84 -17.32 -7.38
CA LYS A 2 22.72 -17.48 -8.30
C LYS A 2 21.39 -17.92 -7.64
N ASN A 3 21.43 -18.86 -6.70
CA ASN A 3 20.23 -19.34 -6.01
C ASN A 3 19.58 -18.32 -5.07
N ARG A 4 20.34 -17.37 -4.52
CA ARG A 4 19.82 -16.36 -3.60
C ARG A 4 18.99 -15.30 -4.34
N THR A 5 19.51 -14.86 -5.50
CA THR A 5 18.82 -13.91 -6.38
C THR A 5 17.52 -14.50 -6.92
N LEU A 6 17.57 -15.76 -7.39
CA LEU A 6 16.37 -16.44 -7.89
C LEU A 6 15.30 -16.55 -6.81
N ARG A 7 15.65 -16.94 -5.59
CA ARG A 7 14.71 -16.99 -4.45
C ARG A 7 14.09 -15.63 -4.14
N GLN A 8 14.85 -14.54 -4.24
CA GLN A 8 14.33 -13.19 -4.01
C GLN A 8 13.36 -12.77 -5.10
N ILE A 9 13.65 -13.06 -6.37
CA ILE A 9 12.77 -12.76 -7.50
C ILE A 9 11.46 -13.56 -7.38
N THR A 10 11.56 -14.86 -7.08
CA THR A 10 10.38 -15.70 -6.89
C THR A 10 9.52 -15.21 -5.72
N ALA A 11 10.14 -14.87 -4.59
CA ALA A 11 9.43 -14.33 -3.43
C ALA A 11 8.73 -13.01 -3.76
N ALA A 12 9.40 -12.09 -4.47
CA ALA A 12 8.79 -10.84 -4.91
C ALA A 12 7.60 -11.10 -5.85
N GLY A 13 7.72 -12.03 -6.80
CA GLY A 13 6.64 -12.41 -7.71
C GLY A 13 5.43 -12.99 -6.99
N VAL A 14 5.64 -13.88 -6.02
CA VAL A 14 4.54 -14.46 -5.21
C VAL A 14 3.84 -13.38 -4.38
N ILE A 15 4.60 -12.47 -3.74
CA ILE A 15 4.02 -11.38 -2.96
C ILE A 15 3.24 -10.43 -3.87
N ALA A 16 3.76 -10.09 -5.06
CA ALA A 16 3.06 -9.25 -6.02
C ALA A 16 1.76 -9.88 -6.48
N ALA A 17 1.77 -11.18 -6.80
CA ALA A 17 0.58 -11.92 -7.21
C ALA A 17 -0.46 -11.97 -6.08
N ALA A 18 -0.04 -12.24 -4.85
CA ALA A 18 -0.94 -12.25 -3.69
C ALA A 18 -1.56 -10.87 -3.45
N TYR A 19 -0.74 -9.81 -3.50
CA TYR A 19 -1.23 -8.43 -3.35
C TYR A 19 -2.28 -8.10 -4.42
N ALA A 20 -1.96 -8.33 -5.69
CA ALA A 20 -2.87 -8.05 -6.80
C ALA A 20 -4.14 -8.90 -6.73
N ALA A 21 -4.03 -10.20 -6.43
CA ALA A 21 -5.18 -11.08 -6.31
C ALA A 21 -6.14 -10.63 -5.21
N ILE A 22 -5.64 -10.34 -4.00
CA ILE A 22 -6.47 -9.85 -2.89
C ILE A 22 -7.15 -8.53 -3.27
N SER A 23 -6.39 -7.58 -3.85
CA SER A 23 -6.92 -6.28 -4.24
C SER A 23 -8.01 -6.38 -5.30
N LEU A 24 -7.80 -7.22 -6.33
CA LEU A 24 -8.73 -7.34 -7.44
C LEU A 24 -9.97 -8.16 -7.08
N VAL A 25 -9.85 -9.19 -6.24
CA VAL A 25 -11.01 -9.93 -5.71
C VAL A 25 -11.89 -9.00 -4.86
N LEU A 26 -11.27 -8.08 -4.13
CA LEU A 26 -11.95 -7.08 -3.31
C LEU A 26 -12.09 -5.73 -4.01
N ALA A 27 -12.10 -5.69 -5.36
CA ALA A 27 -12.12 -4.45 -6.15
C ALA A 27 -13.19 -3.44 -5.71
N PRO A 28 -14.45 -3.84 -5.39
CA PRO A 28 -15.47 -2.89 -4.94
C PRO A 28 -15.09 -2.14 -3.64
N ILE A 29 -14.29 -2.76 -2.78
CA ILE A 29 -13.79 -2.16 -1.53
C ILE A 29 -12.47 -1.45 -1.79
N THR A 30 -11.60 -2.06 -2.60
CA THR A 30 -10.27 -1.54 -2.95
C THR A 30 -10.35 -0.20 -3.67
N PHE A 31 -11.30 -0.05 -4.60
CA PHE A 31 -11.50 1.15 -5.43
C PHE A 31 -12.78 1.91 -5.09
N GLY A 32 -13.45 1.55 -4.00
CA GLY A 32 -14.68 2.21 -3.55
C GLY A 32 -14.46 3.62 -3.02
N ALA A 33 -15.57 4.30 -2.69
CA ALA A 33 -15.55 5.67 -2.15
C ALA A 33 -14.72 5.81 -0.86
N VAL A 34 -14.65 4.77 -0.05
CA VAL A 34 -13.68 4.61 1.04
C VAL A 34 -12.69 3.56 0.58
N GLN A 35 -11.54 3.98 0.07
CA GLN A 35 -10.49 3.07 -0.41
C GLN A 35 -9.90 2.28 0.75
N CYS A 36 -10.32 1.02 0.85
CA CYS A 36 -9.91 0.11 1.91
C CYS A 36 -9.16 -1.07 1.27
N ARG A 37 -7.84 -0.97 1.19
CA ARG A 37 -6.99 -1.97 0.54
C ARG A 37 -6.50 -3.00 1.57
N VAL A 38 -7.18 -4.13 1.68
CA VAL A 38 -6.77 -5.25 2.56
C VAL A 38 -5.34 -5.71 2.24
N SER A 39 -4.95 -5.66 0.96
CA SER A 39 -3.58 -5.97 0.50
C SER A 39 -2.49 -5.07 1.10
N GLU A 40 -2.83 -3.89 1.63
CA GLU A 40 -1.89 -3.02 2.35
C GLU A 40 -1.34 -3.69 3.63
N ALA A 41 -2.00 -4.69 4.19
CA ALA A 41 -1.44 -5.50 5.26
C ALA A 41 -0.12 -6.17 4.86
N LEU A 42 0.05 -6.48 3.56
CA LEU A 42 1.29 -7.06 3.03
C LEU A 42 2.45 -6.04 2.99
N THR A 43 2.19 -4.74 3.14
CA THR A 43 3.23 -3.69 3.20
C THR A 43 4.08 -3.75 4.47
N LEU A 44 3.75 -4.63 5.40
CA LEU A 44 4.58 -4.97 6.56
C LEU A 44 5.63 -6.06 6.25
N LEU A 45 5.45 -6.87 5.19
CA LEU A 45 6.40 -7.91 4.79
C LEU A 45 7.81 -7.39 4.45
N PRO A 46 8.02 -6.15 3.96
CA PRO A 46 9.33 -5.53 3.82
C PRO A 46 10.18 -5.55 5.07
N VAL A 47 9.59 -5.53 6.26
CA VAL A 47 10.31 -5.66 7.54
C VAL A 47 11.05 -7.00 7.61
N LEU A 48 10.46 -8.06 7.06
CA LEU A 48 10.99 -9.41 7.10
C LEU A 48 11.92 -9.73 5.92
N SER A 49 11.64 -9.17 4.73
CA SER A 49 12.39 -9.50 3.51
C SER A 49 12.57 -8.31 2.57
N PRO A 50 13.79 -8.07 2.03
CA PRO A 50 14.00 -7.05 1.01
C PRO A 50 13.24 -7.32 -0.30
N ALA A 51 12.99 -8.59 -0.63
CA ALA A 51 12.20 -8.98 -1.79
C ALA A 51 10.76 -8.49 -1.71
N ALA A 52 10.22 -8.36 -0.50
CA ALA A 52 8.87 -7.88 -0.28
C ALA A 52 8.67 -6.41 -0.66
N VAL A 53 9.72 -5.57 -0.59
CA VAL A 53 9.64 -4.17 -1.08
C VAL A 53 9.21 -4.16 -2.55
N TRP A 54 9.90 -4.93 -3.37
CA TRP A 54 9.58 -5.04 -4.80
C TRP A 54 8.25 -5.75 -5.04
N GLY A 55 7.97 -6.79 -4.22
CA GLY A 55 6.72 -7.55 -4.33
C GLY A 55 5.48 -6.69 -4.12
N VAL A 56 5.41 -5.93 -3.01
CA VAL A 56 4.23 -5.08 -2.73
C VAL A 56 4.13 -3.92 -3.71
N THR A 57 5.25 -3.34 -4.13
CA THR A 57 5.28 -2.26 -5.13
C THR A 57 4.75 -2.72 -6.49
N LEU A 58 5.25 -3.87 -6.98
CA LEU A 58 4.77 -4.46 -8.24
C LEU A 58 3.30 -4.88 -8.15
N GLY A 59 2.89 -5.47 -7.00
CA GLY A 59 1.51 -5.84 -6.77
C GLY A 59 0.57 -4.63 -6.80
N CYS A 60 0.97 -3.51 -6.18
CA CYS A 60 0.24 -2.25 -6.23
C CYS A 60 0.16 -1.71 -7.66
N ALA A 61 1.27 -1.68 -8.40
CA ALA A 61 1.31 -1.24 -9.79
C ALA A 61 0.36 -2.06 -10.69
N ILE A 62 0.39 -3.39 -10.54
CA ILE A 62 -0.52 -4.30 -11.29
C ILE A 62 -1.97 -4.01 -10.93
N THR A 63 -2.29 -3.89 -9.64
CA THR A 63 -3.64 -3.60 -9.15
C THR A 63 -4.17 -2.30 -9.72
N ASN A 64 -3.40 -1.22 -9.59
CA ASN A 64 -3.80 0.10 -10.07
C ASN A 64 -3.88 0.15 -11.61
N GLY A 65 -2.96 -0.53 -12.30
CA GLY A 65 -2.98 -0.64 -13.75
C GLY A 65 -4.22 -1.38 -14.27
N VAL A 66 -4.57 -2.51 -13.66
CA VAL A 66 -5.80 -3.26 -14.00
C VAL A 66 -7.04 -2.43 -13.64
N GLY A 67 -7.06 -1.79 -12.46
CA GLY A 67 -8.14 -0.92 -12.02
C GLY A 67 -8.38 0.24 -13.00
N ALA A 68 -7.31 0.87 -13.48
CA ALA A 68 -7.37 1.93 -14.49
C ALA A 68 -7.87 1.40 -15.85
N ALA A 69 -7.36 0.26 -16.31
CA ALA A 69 -7.72 -0.34 -17.59
C ALA A 69 -9.18 -0.82 -17.63
N THR A 70 -9.72 -1.28 -16.50
CA THR A 70 -11.11 -1.76 -16.39
C THR A 70 -12.11 -0.66 -16.02
N GLY A 71 -11.63 0.55 -15.71
CA GLY A 71 -12.47 1.64 -15.21
C GLY A 71 -12.95 1.45 -13.75
N ALA A 72 -12.46 0.42 -13.06
CA ALA A 72 -12.81 0.17 -11.66
C ALA A 72 -12.18 1.21 -10.71
N ASN A 73 -11.00 1.74 -11.08
CA ASN A 73 -10.32 2.79 -10.33
C ASN A 73 -10.68 4.16 -10.87
N PHE A 74 -11.43 4.94 -10.11
CA PHE A 74 -11.86 6.30 -10.48
C PHE A 74 -10.68 7.26 -10.71
N LEU A 75 -9.57 7.11 -9.97
CA LEU A 75 -8.37 7.93 -10.10
C LEU A 75 -7.51 7.53 -11.33
N GLY A 76 -7.77 6.36 -11.90
CA GLY A 76 -7.16 5.90 -13.14
C GLY A 76 -5.63 5.84 -13.10
N LEU A 77 -4.99 6.45 -14.13
CA LEU A 77 -3.52 6.42 -14.27
C LEU A 77 -2.79 7.27 -13.22
N ILE A 78 -3.46 8.22 -12.58
CA ILE A 78 -2.84 9.03 -11.53
C ILE A 78 -2.50 8.12 -10.34
N ASP A 79 -3.45 7.31 -9.88
CA ASP A 79 -3.22 6.36 -8.79
C ASP A 79 -2.20 5.25 -9.17
N LEU A 80 -2.07 4.91 -10.45
CA LEU A 80 -1.01 4.01 -10.90
C LEU A 80 0.38 4.58 -10.58
N LEU A 81 0.59 5.87 -10.77
CA LEU A 81 1.88 6.52 -10.52
C LEU A 81 2.04 6.90 -9.04
N VAL A 82 1.10 7.66 -8.51
CA VAL A 82 1.20 8.25 -7.15
C VAL A 82 0.99 7.17 -6.09
N GLY A 83 -0.03 6.32 -6.21
CA GLY A 83 -0.29 5.22 -5.29
C GLY A 83 0.83 4.18 -5.27
N THR A 84 1.40 3.85 -6.44
CA THR A 84 2.56 2.94 -6.51
C THR A 84 3.81 3.57 -5.90
N ALA A 85 4.06 4.86 -6.12
CA ALA A 85 5.18 5.57 -5.50
C ALA A 85 5.00 5.65 -3.97
N ALA A 86 3.80 5.93 -3.49
CA ALA A 86 3.48 5.92 -2.06
C ALA A 86 3.74 4.56 -1.42
N THR A 87 3.29 3.47 -2.06
CA THR A 87 3.53 2.10 -1.59
C THR A 87 5.03 1.76 -1.56
N LEU A 88 5.80 2.18 -2.57
CA LEU A 88 7.26 1.98 -2.58
C LEU A 88 7.94 2.72 -1.43
N LEU A 89 7.62 3.99 -1.22
CA LEU A 89 8.17 4.80 -0.12
C LEU A 89 7.78 4.23 1.24
N ALA A 90 6.52 3.83 1.39
CA ALA A 90 6.02 3.17 2.58
C ALA A 90 6.80 1.87 2.87
N ALA A 91 6.98 1.00 1.87
CA ALA A 91 7.69 -0.26 1.99
C ALA A 91 9.15 -0.08 2.39
N ILE A 92 9.86 0.87 1.77
CA ILE A 92 11.26 1.20 2.10
C ILE A 92 11.35 1.71 3.53
N THR A 93 10.50 2.69 3.90
CA THR A 93 10.53 3.31 5.23
C THR A 93 10.12 2.32 6.32
N SER A 94 9.09 1.49 6.11
CA SER A 94 8.71 0.41 7.02
C SER A 94 9.87 -0.55 7.27
N ARG A 95 10.61 -0.92 6.20
CA ARG A 95 11.78 -1.77 6.34
C ARG A 95 12.89 -1.12 7.15
N LEU A 96 13.14 0.18 6.99
CA LEU A 96 14.14 0.91 7.77
C LEU A 96 13.74 1.00 9.24
N LEU A 97 12.48 1.35 9.52
CA LEU A 97 11.92 1.44 10.87
C LEU A 97 11.75 0.07 11.54
N GLY A 98 11.65 -1.01 10.77
CA GLY A 98 11.57 -2.39 11.26
C GLY A 98 12.78 -2.85 12.06
N LYS A 99 13.89 -2.10 12.01
CA LYS A 99 15.08 -2.32 12.84
C LYS A 99 14.87 -1.82 14.29
N ILE A 100 13.94 -0.89 14.50
CA ILE A 100 13.61 -0.33 15.80
C ILE A 100 12.49 -1.17 16.39
N ARG A 101 12.80 -1.89 17.48
CA ARG A 101 11.85 -2.82 18.11
C ARG A 101 11.60 -2.42 19.55
N PHE A 102 10.33 -2.30 19.92
CA PHE A 102 9.89 -2.13 21.30
C PHE A 102 9.16 -3.40 21.75
N GLY A 103 9.65 -4.05 22.81
CA GLY A 103 9.09 -5.33 23.25
C GLY A 103 9.18 -6.45 22.21
N GLY A 104 10.18 -6.41 21.28
CA GLY A 104 10.35 -7.40 20.21
C GLY A 104 9.53 -7.12 18.95
N VAL A 105 8.56 -6.20 18.99
CA VAL A 105 7.65 -5.89 17.88
C VAL A 105 8.05 -4.57 17.19
N PRO A 106 8.11 -4.50 15.85
CA PRO A 106 8.45 -3.29 15.10
C PRO A 106 7.25 -2.35 14.90
N TRP A 107 6.69 -1.82 15.98
CA TRP A 107 5.48 -0.97 15.94
C TRP A 107 5.59 0.24 15.02
N LEU A 108 6.78 0.85 14.94
CA LEU A 108 6.99 2.02 14.09
C LEU A 108 6.85 1.72 12.59
N SER A 109 7.00 0.45 12.18
CA SER A 109 6.89 0.05 10.77
C SER A 109 5.47 0.10 10.23
N VAL A 110 4.48 0.23 11.11
CA VAL A 110 3.06 0.35 10.74
C VAL A 110 2.73 1.77 10.26
N LEU A 111 3.46 2.78 10.75
CA LEU A 111 3.17 4.19 10.47
C LEU A 111 3.38 4.58 9.00
N PRO A 112 4.47 4.18 8.31
CA PRO A 112 4.71 4.61 6.93
C PRO A 112 3.58 4.27 5.95
N PRO A 113 3.04 3.04 5.88
CA PRO A 113 1.91 2.76 4.98
C PRO A 113 0.71 3.66 5.25
N ILE A 114 0.39 3.92 6.52
CA ILE A 114 -0.72 4.79 6.91
C ILE A 114 -0.46 6.22 6.44
N LEU A 115 0.72 6.77 6.75
CA LEU A 115 1.05 8.17 6.46
C LEU A 115 1.21 8.44 4.96
N PHE A 116 1.97 7.61 4.25
CA PHE A 116 2.19 7.82 2.82
C PHE A 116 0.89 7.66 2.02
N ASN A 117 0.06 6.67 2.32
CA ASN A 117 -1.21 6.50 1.65
C ASN A 117 -2.21 7.61 2.03
N ALA A 118 -2.30 7.99 3.29
CA ALA A 118 -3.17 9.10 3.71
C ALA A 118 -2.84 10.40 2.97
N VAL A 119 -1.54 10.73 2.85
CA VAL A 119 -1.12 11.94 2.16
C VAL A 119 -1.29 11.83 0.65
N ALA A 120 -0.79 10.75 0.03
CA ALA A 120 -0.80 10.60 -1.42
C ALA A 120 -2.22 10.44 -1.96
N ILE A 121 -2.94 9.43 -1.49
CA ILE A 121 -4.29 9.12 -1.96
C ILE A 121 -5.29 10.20 -1.48
N GLY A 122 -5.11 10.74 -0.28
CA GLY A 122 -5.93 11.87 0.21
C GLY A 122 -5.79 13.11 -0.68
N ALA A 123 -4.58 13.40 -1.16
CA ALA A 123 -4.34 14.50 -2.10
C ALA A 123 -4.98 14.23 -3.47
N GLU A 124 -4.87 13.00 -4.00
CA GLU A 124 -5.51 12.59 -5.25
C GLU A 124 -7.04 12.74 -5.19
N TRP A 125 -7.65 12.23 -4.13
CA TRP A 125 -9.10 12.34 -3.93
C TRP A 125 -9.55 13.79 -3.76
N CYS A 126 -8.81 14.59 -3.00
CA CYS A 126 -9.10 16.00 -2.84
C CYS A 126 -9.04 16.73 -4.20
N TYR A 127 -8.00 16.49 -4.98
CA TYR A 127 -7.85 17.07 -6.31
C TYR A 127 -8.94 16.60 -7.28
N ALA A 128 -9.26 15.31 -7.29
CA ALA A 128 -10.30 14.76 -8.15
C ALA A 128 -11.71 15.31 -7.83
N ALA A 129 -11.99 15.55 -6.54
CA ALA A 129 -13.29 16.02 -6.08
C ALA A 129 -13.48 17.55 -6.21
N THR A 130 -12.40 18.33 -6.03
CA THR A 130 -12.49 19.80 -5.90
C THR A 130 -11.68 20.58 -6.93
N GLY A 131 -10.88 19.90 -7.76
CA GLY A 131 -9.96 20.51 -8.73
C GLY A 131 -8.73 21.17 -8.12
N SER A 132 -8.59 21.14 -6.79
CA SER A 132 -7.44 21.74 -6.08
C SER A 132 -7.19 21.07 -4.73
N ILE A 133 -5.96 21.16 -4.21
CA ILE A 133 -5.67 20.71 -2.85
C ILE A 133 -6.06 21.82 -1.88
N ASN A 134 -7.10 21.58 -1.08
CA ASN A 134 -7.69 22.56 -0.15
C ASN A 134 -7.97 21.92 1.22
N VAL A 135 -8.71 22.60 2.07
CA VAL A 135 -9.03 22.12 3.43
C VAL A 135 -9.72 20.75 3.46
N ALA A 136 -10.41 20.35 2.38
CA ALA A 136 -11.03 19.03 2.26
C ALA A 136 -10.00 17.89 2.22
N PHE A 137 -8.73 18.20 1.89
CA PHE A 137 -7.62 17.24 1.96
C PHE A 137 -7.57 16.50 3.31
N TRP A 138 -7.77 17.20 4.42
CA TRP A 138 -7.69 16.59 5.75
C TRP A 138 -8.80 15.56 6.00
N ALA A 139 -9.99 15.78 5.42
CA ALA A 139 -11.08 14.82 5.51
C ALA A 139 -10.77 13.54 4.71
N PHE A 140 -10.26 13.68 3.48
CA PHE A 140 -9.86 12.54 2.65
C PHE A 140 -8.67 11.80 3.23
N ALA A 141 -7.64 12.52 3.67
CA ALA A 141 -6.47 11.92 4.31
C ALA A 141 -6.85 11.14 5.59
N GLY A 142 -7.75 11.68 6.40
CA GLY A 142 -8.27 11.01 7.59
C GLY A 142 -9.03 9.72 7.25
N GLN A 143 -9.87 9.74 6.24
CA GLN A 143 -10.59 8.56 5.75
C GLN A 143 -9.62 7.45 5.31
N ILE A 144 -8.63 7.80 4.50
CA ILE A 144 -7.62 6.85 4.01
C ILE A 144 -6.76 6.29 5.16
N ALA A 145 -6.40 7.12 6.14
CA ALA A 145 -5.62 6.69 7.30
C ALA A 145 -6.35 5.63 8.15
N LEU A 146 -7.66 5.71 8.27
CA LEU A 146 -8.45 4.76 9.05
C LEU A 146 -8.50 3.36 8.45
N GLY A 147 -8.43 3.23 7.12
CA GLY A 147 -8.41 1.95 6.42
C GLY A 147 -7.25 1.04 6.88
N PRO A 148 -5.98 1.41 6.70
CA PRO A 148 -4.82 0.63 7.15
C PRO A 148 -4.77 0.38 8.65
N VAL A 149 -5.21 1.32 9.49
CA VAL A 149 -5.26 1.14 10.96
C VAL A 149 -6.10 -0.06 11.33
N SER A 150 -7.24 -0.25 10.69
CA SER A 150 -8.13 -1.38 10.97
C SER A 150 -7.48 -2.74 10.70
N TYR A 151 -6.58 -2.84 9.71
CA TYR A 151 -5.93 -4.11 9.35
C TYR A 151 -4.66 -4.39 10.14
N THR A 152 -3.91 -3.36 10.52
CA THR A 152 -2.67 -3.54 11.26
C THR A 152 -2.91 -4.10 12.65
N HIS A 153 -4.06 -3.81 13.27
CA HIS A 153 -4.46 -4.44 14.53
C HIS A 153 -4.76 -5.95 14.39
N LEU A 154 -5.16 -6.40 13.20
CA LEU A 154 -5.47 -7.81 12.95
C LEU A 154 -4.23 -8.65 12.59
N THR A 155 -3.16 -8.03 12.12
CA THR A 155 -1.97 -8.73 11.59
C THR A 155 -0.76 -8.72 12.52
N LEU A 156 -0.79 -7.93 13.59
CA LEU A 156 0.27 -7.96 14.60
C LEU A 156 0.09 -9.20 15.48
N PRO A 157 1.09 -10.10 15.53
CA PRO A 157 1.03 -11.22 16.46
C PRO A 157 1.08 -10.66 17.90
N THR A 158 0.04 -10.95 18.64
CA THR A 158 -0.02 -10.77 20.09
C THR A 158 0.89 -11.79 20.77
#